data_0608b7be269930b1b6331e08ede32606
#
_entry.id   0608b7be269930b1b6331e08ede32606
#
_cell.length_a   1.000
_cell.length_b   1.000
_cell.length_c   1.000
_cell.angle_alpha   90.00
_cell.angle_beta   90.00
_cell.angle_gamma   90.00
#
_symmetry.space_group_name_H-M   'P 1'
#
loop_
_entity.id
_entity.type
_entity.pdbx_description
1 polymer ?
#
loop_
_entity_poly.entity_id
_entity_poly.type
_entity_poly.pdbx_seq_one_letter_code
_entity_poly.pdbx_strand_id
1 'polypeptide(L)'
;MAFQITGKLELVGETIARTPKNGGQPFYRREFVLDCTRYNPDTGEPWENHPKFELAGNNCTLLDQFQIGQKVTVDFSLKGAKYSDRQTGEIKYFTSINAFRIALAEQQGQQQNGYQPATAPTNAQPAAQAQPPFPPQVDANGVPVEGNDDLPF
;
A
#
# COMPACT_ATOMS: atom_id res chain seq x y z
N MET A 1 -16.77 -13.11 -2.90
CA MET A 1 -15.29 -13.29 -2.98
C MET A 1 -14.66 -11.93 -3.15
N ALA A 2 -13.65 -11.64 -2.37
CA ALA A 2 -12.84 -10.43 -2.46
C ALA A 2 -11.49 -10.78 -3.09
N PHE A 3 -11.05 -9.94 -4.00
CA PHE A 3 -9.76 -10.05 -4.67
C PHE A 3 -8.91 -8.83 -4.29
N GLN A 4 -7.61 -8.97 -4.41
CA GLN A 4 -6.68 -7.90 -4.11
C GLN A 4 -5.67 -7.74 -5.24
N ILE A 5 -5.35 -6.49 -5.58
CA ILE A 5 -4.33 -6.15 -6.55
C ILE A 5 -3.54 -4.93 -6.08
N THR A 6 -2.26 -4.92 -6.40
CA THR A 6 -1.37 -3.79 -6.12
C THR A 6 -0.84 -3.20 -7.42
N GLY A 7 -0.92 -1.89 -7.56
CA GLY A 7 -0.43 -1.16 -8.72
C GLY A 7 -0.21 0.31 -8.41
N LYS A 8 0.29 1.06 -9.39
CA LYS A 8 0.37 2.52 -9.31
C LYS A 8 -0.95 3.14 -9.73
N LEU A 9 -1.39 4.15 -9.01
CA LEU A 9 -2.56 4.93 -9.40
C LEU A 9 -2.23 5.76 -10.65
N GLU A 10 -2.80 5.40 -11.79
CA GLU A 10 -2.52 6.02 -13.08
C GLU A 10 -3.50 7.14 -13.42
N LEU A 11 -4.78 6.88 -13.17
CA LEU A 11 -5.85 7.82 -13.46
C LEU A 11 -6.89 7.81 -12.35
N VAL A 12 -7.35 8.99 -11.98
CA VAL A 12 -8.48 9.21 -11.06
C VAL A 12 -9.54 10.00 -11.79
N GLY A 13 -10.69 9.39 -12.00
CA GLY A 13 -11.84 10.03 -12.61
C GLY A 13 -12.59 10.94 -11.63
N GLU A 14 -13.52 11.70 -12.18
CA GLU A 14 -14.44 12.52 -11.39
C GLU A 14 -15.55 11.68 -10.77
N THR A 15 -16.09 12.16 -9.66
CA THR A 15 -17.28 11.55 -9.06
C THR A 15 -18.51 11.94 -9.87
N ILE A 16 -19.19 10.96 -10.44
CA ILE A 16 -20.39 11.16 -11.22
C ILE A 16 -21.60 10.74 -10.40
N ALA A 17 -22.55 11.66 -10.24
CA ALA A 17 -23.86 11.35 -9.67
C ALA A 17 -24.79 10.80 -10.75
N ARG A 18 -25.37 9.64 -10.49
CA ARG A 18 -26.41 9.06 -11.37
C ARG A 18 -27.72 8.94 -10.60
N THR A 19 -28.76 9.54 -11.15
CA THR A 19 -30.11 9.41 -10.62
C THR A 19 -30.79 8.22 -11.30
N PRO A 20 -31.33 7.26 -10.56
CA PRO A 20 -32.11 6.17 -11.13
C PRO A 20 -33.34 6.69 -11.86
N LYS A 21 -33.71 6.04 -12.97
CA LYS A 21 -34.89 6.42 -13.75
C LYS A 21 -36.21 6.32 -12.94
N ASN A 22 -36.21 5.60 -11.85
CA ASN A 22 -37.37 5.39 -10.98
C ASN A 22 -37.52 6.44 -9.88
N GLY A 23 -36.79 7.57 -9.93
CA GLY A 23 -36.91 8.64 -8.95
C GLY A 23 -36.28 8.35 -7.59
N GLY A 24 -35.39 7.35 -7.48
CA GLY A 24 -34.64 7.04 -6.28
C GLY A 24 -33.53 8.08 -6.00
N GLN A 25 -32.92 7.97 -4.83
CA GLN A 25 -31.79 8.83 -4.47
C GLN A 25 -30.63 8.68 -5.45
N PRO A 26 -29.94 9.77 -5.77
CA PRO A 26 -28.75 9.71 -6.62
C PRO A 26 -27.69 8.84 -5.96
N PHE A 27 -27.05 8.00 -6.76
CA PHE A 27 -25.89 7.24 -6.31
C PHE A 27 -24.64 7.75 -7.02
N TYR A 28 -23.55 7.77 -6.26
CA TYR A 28 -22.26 8.27 -6.76
C TYR A 28 -21.43 7.12 -7.28
N ARG A 29 -20.72 7.38 -8.38
CA ARG A 29 -19.73 6.50 -8.97
C ARG A 29 -18.47 7.27 -9.30
N ARG A 30 -17.34 6.64 -9.12
CA ARG A 30 -16.04 7.19 -9.49
C ARG A 30 -15.18 6.07 -10.06
N GLU A 31 -14.58 6.32 -11.20
CA GLU A 31 -13.70 5.37 -11.86
C GLU A 31 -12.24 5.74 -11.62
N PHE A 32 -11.37 4.74 -11.59
CA PHE A 32 -9.93 4.94 -11.55
C PHE A 32 -9.21 3.78 -12.22
N VAL A 33 -7.98 4.01 -12.64
CA VAL A 33 -7.14 3.03 -13.33
C VAL A 33 -5.85 2.83 -12.54
N LEU A 34 -5.44 1.58 -12.41
CA LEU A 34 -4.12 1.22 -11.90
C LEU A 34 -3.21 0.79 -13.04
N ASP A 35 -1.97 1.18 -12.99
CA ASP A 35 -0.89 0.58 -13.76
C ASP A 35 -0.32 -0.61 -12.96
N CYS A 36 -0.60 -1.79 -13.45
CA CYS A 36 -0.12 -3.07 -12.92
C CYS A 36 0.87 -3.74 -13.87
N THR A 37 1.48 -2.98 -14.76
CA THR A 37 2.45 -3.46 -15.74
C THR A 37 3.60 -4.21 -15.06
N ARG A 38 3.92 -5.35 -15.61
CA ARG A 38 5.07 -6.16 -15.21
C ARG A 38 6.03 -6.26 -16.38
N TYR A 39 7.27 -6.52 -16.07
CA TYR A 39 8.31 -6.70 -17.09
C TYR A 39 8.78 -8.13 -17.11
N ASN A 40 8.98 -8.65 -18.30
CA ASN A 40 9.59 -9.96 -18.49
C ASN A 40 11.04 -9.90 -17.96
N PRO A 41 11.42 -10.75 -17.00
CA PRO A 41 12.77 -10.72 -16.43
C PRO A 41 13.88 -11.08 -17.44
N ASP A 42 13.54 -11.84 -18.49
CA ASP A 42 14.51 -12.31 -19.47
C ASP A 42 14.67 -11.36 -20.66
N THR A 43 13.59 -10.77 -21.14
CA THR A 43 13.57 -9.92 -22.35
C THR A 43 13.43 -8.44 -22.04
N GLY A 44 12.94 -8.08 -20.84
CA GLY A 44 12.62 -6.71 -20.46
C GLY A 44 11.34 -6.15 -21.12
N GLU A 45 10.62 -6.96 -21.88
CA GLU A 45 9.36 -6.54 -22.51
C GLU A 45 8.28 -6.27 -21.49
N PRO A 46 7.50 -5.17 -21.62
CA PRO A 46 6.41 -4.87 -20.73
C PRO A 46 5.19 -5.78 -21.01
N TRP A 47 4.64 -6.35 -19.96
CA TRP A 47 3.31 -6.93 -19.95
C TRP A 47 2.35 -5.89 -19.38
N GLU A 48 1.82 -5.07 -20.27
CA GLU A 48 0.91 -3.98 -19.92
C GLU A 48 -0.38 -4.51 -19.29
N ASN A 49 -0.76 -3.92 -18.17
CA ASN A 49 -1.98 -4.27 -17.47
C ASN A 49 -2.55 -3.04 -16.74
N HIS A 50 -3.61 -2.48 -17.30
CA HIS A 50 -4.25 -1.25 -16.82
C HIS A 50 -5.72 -1.52 -16.43
N PRO A 51 -5.98 -2.24 -15.34
CA PRO A 51 -7.35 -2.52 -14.91
C PRO A 51 -8.06 -1.25 -14.44
N LYS A 52 -9.29 -1.08 -14.91
CA LYS A 52 -10.20 -0.01 -14.51
C LYS A 52 -11.12 -0.51 -13.40
N PHE A 53 -11.19 0.26 -12.33
CA PHE A 53 -12.02 -0.01 -11.16
C PHE A 53 -13.12 1.04 -11.03
N GLU A 54 -14.19 0.65 -10.36
CA GLU A 54 -15.30 1.51 -10.02
C GLU A 54 -15.49 1.54 -8.50
N LEU A 55 -15.64 2.74 -7.95
CA LEU A 55 -16.09 2.98 -6.59
C LEU A 55 -17.54 3.45 -6.60
N ALA A 56 -18.31 3.03 -5.64
CA ALA A 56 -19.72 3.37 -5.52
C ALA A 56 -20.05 3.97 -4.15
N GLY A 57 -21.00 4.90 -4.14
CA GLY A 57 -21.50 5.53 -2.93
C GLY A 57 -20.43 6.30 -2.16
N ASN A 58 -20.38 6.08 -0.86
CA ASN A 58 -19.42 6.76 0.04
C ASN A 58 -17.97 6.38 -0.22
N ASN A 59 -17.72 5.26 -0.88
CA ASN A 59 -16.37 4.83 -1.18
C ASN A 59 -15.67 5.71 -2.25
N CYS A 60 -16.44 6.54 -2.97
CA CYS A 60 -15.87 7.46 -3.96
C CYS A 60 -14.86 8.43 -3.34
N THR A 61 -15.00 8.78 -2.06
CA THR A 61 -14.10 9.68 -1.34
C THR A 61 -12.77 9.04 -0.96
N LEU A 62 -12.67 7.70 -1.01
CA LEU A 62 -11.43 7.00 -0.69
C LEU A 62 -10.25 7.43 -1.56
N LEU A 63 -10.52 7.83 -2.80
CA LEU A 63 -9.49 8.28 -3.73
C LEU A 63 -8.92 9.67 -3.42
N ASP A 64 -9.62 10.49 -2.63
CA ASP A 64 -9.21 11.88 -2.36
C ASP A 64 -7.94 11.98 -1.52
N GLN A 65 -7.60 10.91 -0.80
CA GLN A 65 -6.39 10.81 0.02
C GLN A 65 -5.17 10.28 -0.73
N PHE A 66 -5.33 9.88 -2.00
CA PHE A 66 -4.25 9.32 -2.82
C PHE A 66 -3.94 10.24 -3.99
N GLN A 67 -2.69 10.19 -4.44
CA GLN A 67 -2.21 10.93 -5.59
C GLN A 67 -1.85 10.00 -6.75
N ILE A 68 -1.97 10.52 -7.96
CA ILE A 68 -1.51 9.79 -9.16
C ILE A 68 -0.02 9.48 -9.01
N GLY A 69 0.36 8.26 -9.36
CA GLY A 69 1.72 7.73 -9.23
C GLY A 69 2.01 7.01 -7.91
N GLN A 70 1.14 7.13 -6.89
CA GLN A 70 1.28 6.36 -5.66
C GLN A 70 0.98 4.89 -5.88
N LYS A 71 1.75 4.04 -5.23
CA LYS A 71 1.52 2.59 -5.21
C LYS A 71 0.47 2.26 -4.16
N VAL A 72 -0.64 1.71 -4.61
CA VAL A 72 -1.78 1.37 -3.76
C VAL A 72 -2.16 -0.10 -3.92
N THR A 73 -2.76 -0.63 -2.88
CA THR A 73 -3.39 -1.95 -2.89
C THR A 73 -4.89 -1.76 -2.83
N VAL A 74 -5.60 -2.41 -3.73
CA VAL A 74 -7.04 -2.31 -3.89
C VAL A 74 -7.68 -3.66 -3.63
N ASP A 75 -8.65 -3.67 -2.72
CA ASP A 75 -9.55 -4.80 -2.52
C ASP A 75 -10.81 -4.57 -3.37
N PHE A 76 -11.16 -5.57 -4.16
CA PHE A 76 -12.26 -5.46 -5.11
C PHE A 76 -13.07 -6.74 -5.24
N SER A 77 -14.25 -6.61 -5.81
CA SER A 77 -15.12 -7.73 -6.19
C SER A 77 -15.49 -7.62 -7.68
N LEU A 78 -15.73 -8.75 -8.29
CA LEU A 78 -16.25 -8.84 -9.65
C LEU A 78 -17.77 -8.95 -9.61
N LYS A 79 -18.44 -8.12 -10.41
CA LYS A 79 -19.88 -8.17 -10.60
C LYS A 79 -20.20 -8.38 -12.06
N GLY A 80 -20.81 -9.51 -12.38
CA GLY A 80 -21.35 -9.80 -13.70
C GLY A 80 -22.82 -9.42 -13.82
N ALA A 81 -23.21 -8.86 -14.93
CA ALA A 81 -24.60 -8.64 -15.32
C ALA A 81 -24.84 -9.11 -16.74
N LYS A 82 -26.03 -9.59 -17.01
CA LYS A 82 -26.52 -9.89 -18.35
C LYS A 82 -27.67 -8.97 -18.69
N TYR A 83 -27.73 -8.52 -19.91
CA TYR A 83 -28.88 -7.79 -20.43
C TYR A 83 -29.22 -8.26 -21.84
N SER A 84 -30.47 -8.18 -22.17
CA SER A 84 -30.94 -8.44 -23.56
C SER A 84 -30.93 -7.12 -24.30
N ASP A 85 -30.26 -7.11 -25.44
CA ASP A 85 -30.31 -5.99 -26.37
C ASP A 85 -31.71 -5.89 -26.98
N ARG A 86 -32.34 -4.75 -26.82
CA ARG A 86 -33.72 -4.54 -27.28
C ARG A 86 -33.81 -4.47 -28.80
N GLN A 87 -32.74 -4.21 -29.51
CA GLN A 87 -32.72 -4.09 -30.99
C GLN A 87 -32.42 -5.41 -31.66
N THR A 88 -31.51 -6.22 -31.10
CA THR A 88 -31.08 -7.48 -31.70
C THR A 88 -31.64 -8.71 -30.98
N GLY A 89 -32.13 -8.57 -29.75
CA GLY A 89 -32.55 -9.70 -28.91
C GLY A 89 -31.41 -10.53 -28.35
N GLU A 90 -30.16 -10.14 -28.64
CA GLU A 90 -28.97 -10.84 -28.17
C GLU A 90 -28.74 -10.63 -26.70
N ILE A 91 -28.27 -11.68 -25.99
CA ILE A 91 -27.85 -11.61 -24.62
C ILE A 91 -26.39 -11.14 -24.57
N LYS A 92 -26.16 -9.99 -23.95
CA LYS A 92 -24.82 -9.44 -23.71
C LYS A 92 -24.45 -9.55 -22.24
N TYR A 93 -23.21 -9.86 -21.99
CA TYR A 93 -22.64 -9.94 -20.64
C TYR A 93 -21.74 -8.74 -20.38
N PHE A 94 -21.83 -8.22 -19.18
CA PHE A 94 -21.05 -7.09 -18.71
C PHE A 94 -20.41 -7.43 -17.37
N THR A 95 -19.13 -7.17 -17.23
CA THR A 95 -18.41 -7.36 -15.97
C THR A 95 -17.88 -6.04 -15.48
N SER A 96 -18.15 -5.72 -14.24
CA SER A 96 -17.57 -4.56 -13.53
C SER A 96 -16.68 -5.01 -12.39
N ILE A 97 -15.64 -4.23 -12.14
CA ILE A 97 -14.69 -4.43 -11.06
C ILE A 97 -14.97 -3.37 -10.01
N ASN A 98 -15.62 -3.76 -8.91
CA ASN A 98 -16.03 -2.85 -7.86
C ASN A 98 -15.01 -2.86 -6.73
N ALA A 99 -14.29 -1.75 -6.57
CA ALA A 99 -13.40 -1.55 -5.45
C ALA A 99 -14.18 -1.11 -4.21
N PHE A 100 -13.77 -1.59 -3.05
CA PHE A 100 -14.39 -1.22 -1.78
C PHE A 100 -13.37 -0.82 -0.70
N ARG A 101 -12.09 -1.06 -0.94
CA ARG A 101 -11.00 -0.64 -0.06
C ARG A 101 -9.77 -0.30 -0.88
N ILE A 102 -9.10 0.78 -0.49
CA ILE A 102 -7.83 1.23 -1.07
C ILE A 102 -6.91 1.58 0.09
N ALA A 103 -5.66 1.11 0.04
CA ALA A 103 -4.62 1.40 1.01
C ALA A 103 -3.28 1.64 0.32
N LEU A 104 -2.39 2.41 0.94
CA LEU A 104 -1.02 2.52 0.45
C LEU A 104 -0.33 1.16 0.53
N ALA A 105 0.36 0.77 -0.52
CA ALA A 105 1.04 -0.52 -0.58
C ALA A 105 2.17 -0.66 0.45
N GLU A 106 2.78 0.46 0.84
CA GLU A 106 3.85 0.48 1.85
C GLU A 106 3.36 0.20 3.27
N GLN A 107 2.09 0.48 3.56
CA GLN A 107 1.52 0.22 4.90
C GLN A 107 1.12 -1.25 5.12
N GLN A 108 0.93 -2.02 4.06
CA GLN A 108 0.59 -3.43 4.19
C GLN A 108 1.78 -4.32 4.58
N GLY A 109 3.01 -3.87 4.35
CA GLY A 109 4.21 -4.59 4.78
C GLY A 109 4.45 -4.59 6.30
N GLN A 110 3.80 -3.69 7.05
CA GLN A 110 3.97 -3.59 8.50
C GLN A 110 2.91 -4.32 9.33
N GLN A 111 1.82 -4.79 8.71
CA GLN A 111 0.77 -5.49 9.46
C GLN A 111 0.90 -7.03 9.49
N GLN A 112 1.92 -7.59 8.85
CA GLN A 112 2.12 -9.05 8.84
C GLN A 112 3.20 -9.56 9.78
N ASN A 113 3.75 -8.73 10.66
CA ASN A 113 4.62 -9.20 11.75
C ASN A 113 4.05 -8.80 13.12
N GLY A 114 2.81 -9.15 13.35
CA GLY A 114 2.21 -9.20 14.68
C GLY A 114 2.63 -10.45 15.46
N TYR A 115 3.86 -10.90 15.35
CA TYR A 115 4.51 -11.60 16.43
C TYR A 115 5.14 -10.52 17.32
N GLN A 116 4.31 -9.90 18.15
CA GLN A 116 4.82 -9.39 19.40
C GLN A 116 5.26 -10.63 20.18
N PRO A 117 6.56 -10.84 20.40
CA PRO A 117 6.94 -11.64 21.53
C PRO A 117 6.30 -10.93 22.71
N ALA A 118 5.47 -11.66 23.45
CA ALA A 118 5.04 -11.20 24.74
C ALA A 118 6.31 -10.79 25.48
N THR A 119 6.58 -9.50 25.55
CA THR A 119 7.55 -8.96 26.48
C THR A 119 6.92 -9.28 27.82
N ALA A 120 7.42 -10.35 28.42
CA ALA A 120 7.33 -10.48 29.85
C ALA A 120 7.68 -9.10 30.43
N PRO A 121 6.98 -8.61 31.45
CA PRO A 121 7.37 -7.41 32.10
C PRO A 121 8.77 -7.66 32.68
N THR A 122 9.75 -7.34 31.91
CA THR A 122 11.08 -7.22 32.39
C THR A 122 10.98 -6.00 33.30
N ASN A 123 10.98 -6.25 34.54
CA ASN A 123 11.27 -5.26 35.56
C ASN A 123 12.58 -4.60 35.08
N ALA A 124 12.43 -3.50 34.34
CA ALA A 124 13.55 -2.74 33.86
C ALA A 124 14.16 -2.09 35.10
N GLN A 125 15.04 -2.82 35.70
CA GLN A 125 16.05 -2.21 36.54
C GLN A 125 16.98 -1.49 35.56
N PRO A 126 17.08 -0.18 35.61
CA PRO A 126 18.12 0.52 34.90
C PRO A 126 19.43 0.25 35.66
N ALA A 127 20.00 -0.88 35.39
CA ALA A 127 21.39 -1.04 35.62
C ALA A 127 22.10 -0.29 34.51
N ALA A 128 22.26 0.99 34.68
CA ALA A 128 23.40 1.67 34.13
C ALA A 128 24.63 1.03 34.76
N GLN A 129 25.00 -0.13 34.26
CA GLN A 129 26.37 -0.57 34.40
C GLN A 129 27.16 0.37 33.52
N ALA A 130 27.64 1.43 34.14
CA ALA A 130 28.81 2.11 33.65
C ALA A 130 29.82 1.01 33.34
N GLN A 131 30.15 0.86 32.08
CA GLN A 131 31.30 0.07 31.71
C GLN A 131 32.45 0.54 32.59
N PRO A 132 33.15 -0.35 33.26
CA PRO A 132 34.32 0.06 34.02
C PRO A 132 35.23 0.80 33.02
N PRO A 133 35.72 1.97 33.37
CA PRO A 133 36.65 2.67 32.51
C PRO A 133 37.77 1.70 32.18
N PHE A 134 38.09 1.57 30.89
CA PHE A 134 39.26 0.81 30.47
C PHE A 134 40.43 1.22 31.33
N PRO A 135 41.21 0.29 31.91
CA PRO A 135 42.37 0.64 32.66
C PRO A 135 43.26 1.50 31.75
N PRO A 136 43.81 2.59 32.26
CA PRO A 136 44.67 3.45 31.47
C PRO A 136 45.81 2.61 30.90
N GLN A 137 46.01 2.73 29.59
CA GLN A 137 47.18 2.10 28.99
C GLN A 137 48.42 2.77 29.57
N VAL A 138 49.17 2.00 30.30
CA VAL A 138 50.47 2.40 30.79
C VAL A 138 51.58 1.82 29.92
N ASP A 139 52.62 2.58 29.65
CA ASP A 139 53.80 2.09 28.97
C ASP A 139 54.55 1.04 29.82
N ALA A 140 55.59 0.45 29.25
CA ALA A 140 56.37 -0.57 29.93
C ALA A 140 57.04 -0.10 31.24
N ASN A 141 57.00 1.19 31.57
CA ASN A 141 57.54 1.80 32.77
C ASN A 141 56.47 2.21 33.78
N GLY A 142 55.19 1.89 33.51
CA GLY A 142 54.09 2.18 34.45
C GLY A 142 53.62 3.65 34.46
N VAL A 143 54.00 4.43 33.45
CA VAL A 143 53.55 5.82 33.30
C VAL A 143 52.30 5.86 32.43
N PRO A 144 51.21 6.56 32.85
CA PRO A 144 50.04 6.71 32.02
C PRO A 144 50.42 7.47 30.74
N VAL A 145 50.17 6.85 29.57
CA VAL A 145 50.33 7.51 28.28
C VAL A 145 49.15 8.46 28.13
N GLU A 146 49.37 9.75 28.23
CA GLU A 146 48.42 10.75 27.73
C GLU A 146 48.33 10.56 26.23
N GLY A 147 47.20 9.99 25.79
CA GLY A 147 46.94 9.84 24.40
C GLY A 147 46.88 11.22 23.74
N ASN A 148 47.95 11.55 23.05
CA ASN A 148 47.92 12.65 22.12
C ASN A 148 47.02 12.19 20.98
N ASP A 149 45.81 12.64 20.99
CA ASP A 149 44.80 12.34 19.99
C ASP A 149 45.06 13.22 18.78
N ASP A 150 46.24 13.09 18.23
CA ASP A 150 46.64 13.69 16.97
C ASP A 150 46.60 12.59 15.90
N LEU A 151 45.37 12.11 15.59
CA LEU A 151 45.13 11.32 14.42
C LEU A 151 44.81 12.26 13.27
N PRO A 152 45.66 12.39 12.27
CA PRO A 152 45.36 13.16 11.07
C PRO A 152 44.43 12.35 10.18
N PHE A 153 43.16 12.56 10.37
CA PHE A 153 42.14 12.14 9.41
C PHE A 153 41.29 13.32 9.01
#